data_5fb0cf9062318ef6f73ee12173909c02
#
_entry.id   5fb0cf9062318ef6f73ee12173909c02
#
_cell.length_a   1.000
_cell.length_b   1.000
_cell.length_c   1.000
_cell.angle_alpha   90.00
_cell.angle_beta   90.00
_cell.angle_gamma   90.00
#
_symmetry.space_group_name_H-M   'P 1'
#
loop_
_entity.id
_entity.type
_entity.pdbx_description
1 polymer ?
#
loop_
_entity_poly.entity_id
_entity_poly.type
_entity_poly.pdbx_seq_one_letter_code
_entity_poly.pdbx_strand_id
1 'polypeptide(L)'
;MARRWFEKVESKVRKRQPAAPHQSTLAPSPPTPSPTPSRPASQPTTRPTSLPTPSPPTSTDSDTSLLPTLQERLWNQAYDELKVSEPKVVEAYEKILSAELCRNGSTSVASRPTENEIGRTRETRCRQMQQLVQGGLDRTQKAASIKRGIDEGLQAVQAVRGIVDKAVQAAPEAAVAWVVVCLGLEILSNPVTEARDNRKGIAYVLSRMEWYWNLVFLLLDENKAEQSSAGLRVQLEKHVMQLYEKLLLYQVKSVCLYHRKWAAVIGRDILKIDDWAGQLSEIQEAEAAVQRDMEQYNTEESKMQLQKLTDAASTIEMNLQDIHSAIQDQTRQQEKRHQDDGDKQCMKDLRETDPRDDKTRIQDTKGGLLRDSYRWILDNDDFQRWRDDSQSQLLWIKGDPGKGKTMLLCGIIDELQKEPDNRLSYFFCQATEARLSNATAVLRGLIYLLVDQQPLLISHVREKHDHAGKQLFEDGNAWEALSKILAAMLNDPSLGGAILIVDALDECKTNRHQLLDLIVKPSRVKWIVSSRNWPDIEEKLGNAKPKI
;
A
#
# COMPACT_ATOMS: atom_id res chain seq x y z
N MET A 1 -7.94 11.01 5.05
CA MET A 1 -6.77 11.57 4.35
C MET A 1 -6.49 10.89 3.01
N ALA A 2 -6.57 9.57 2.89
CA ALA A 2 -6.33 8.85 1.63
C ALA A 2 -7.22 9.29 0.43
N ARG A 3 -8.49 9.63 0.66
CA ARG A 3 -9.43 10.04 -0.39
C ARG A 3 -9.08 11.39 -1.04
N ARG A 4 -8.59 12.37 -0.28
CA ARG A 4 -8.10 13.66 -0.80
C ARG A 4 -6.79 13.52 -1.58
N TRP A 5 -6.02 12.48 -1.29
CA TRP A 5 -4.78 12.20 -1.99
C TRP A 5 -5.04 11.57 -3.37
N PHE A 6 -6.00 10.63 -3.49
CA PHE A 6 -6.40 10.02 -4.76
C PHE A 6 -6.99 11.04 -5.74
N GLU A 7 -7.87 11.94 -5.31
CA GLU A 7 -8.42 13.01 -6.16
C GLU A 7 -7.33 13.99 -6.64
N LYS A 8 -6.30 14.23 -5.82
CA LYS A 8 -5.17 15.10 -6.18
C LYS A 8 -4.19 14.45 -7.17
N VAL A 9 -4.10 13.12 -7.16
CA VAL A 9 -3.27 12.35 -8.11
C VAL A 9 -3.98 12.26 -9.47
N GLU A 10 -5.28 12.00 -9.51
CA GLU A 10 -6.05 11.98 -10.77
C GLU A 10 -6.05 13.33 -11.48
N SER A 11 -6.13 14.44 -10.74
CA SER A 11 -6.08 15.78 -11.32
C SER A 11 -4.70 16.15 -11.89
N LYS A 12 -3.60 15.56 -11.36
CA LYS A 12 -2.25 15.79 -11.86
C LYS A 12 -1.90 14.91 -13.08
N VAL A 13 -2.45 13.71 -13.16
CA VAL A 13 -2.24 12.82 -14.32
C VAL A 13 -2.95 13.35 -15.57
N ARG A 14 -4.12 14.00 -15.44
CA ARG A 14 -4.81 14.65 -16.57
C ARG A 14 -4.11 15.90 -17.12
N LYS A 15 -3.15 16.50 -16.40
CA LYS A 15 -2.41 17.70 -16.84
C LYS A 15 -1.06 17.42 -17.51
N ARG A 16 -0.67 16.17 -17.71
CA ARG A 16 0.61 15.80 -18.33
C ARG A 16 0.42 14.88 -19.55
N GLN A 17 -0.32 15.35 -20.54
CA GLN A 17 -0.16 14.84 -21.90
C GLN A 17 0.56 15.91 -22.72
N PRO A 18 1.71 15.59 -23.34
CA PRO A 18 2.38 16.53 -24.25
C PRO A 18 1.62 16.61 -25.56
N ALA A 19 1.39 17.83 -26.01
CA ALA A 19 0.85 18.15 -27.33
C ALA A 19 1.82 17.67 -28.42
N ALA A 20 1.32 16.97 -29.42
CA ALA A 20 2.05 16.63 -30.63
C ALA A 20 2.19 17.87 -31.54
N PRO A 21 3.28 17.98 -32.32
CA PRO A 21 3.55 19.16 -33.11
C PRO A 21 2.70 19.24 -34.38
N HIS A 22 2.26 20.46 -34.70
CA HIS A 22 1.59 20.84 -35.92
C HIS A 22 2.47 20.61 -37.14
N GLN A 23 1.94 19.89 -38.11
CA GLN A 23 2.33 20.10 -39.53
C GLN A 23 1.08 20.43 -40.35
N SER A 24 1.12 21.61 -40.89
CA SER A 24 0.19 22.16 -41.89
C SER A 24 0.49 21.57 -43.26
N THR A 25 -0.53 21.12 -43.99
CA THR A 25 -0.73 21.47 -45.42
C THR A 25 -2.03 20.87 -45.99
N LEU A 26 -2.84 21.78 -46.53
CA LEU A 26 -3.69 21.70 -47.72
C LEU A 26 -4.79 20.66 -47.84
N ALA A 27 -6.00 21.16 -47.82
CA ALA A 27 -7.21 20.55 -48.37
C ALA A 27 -7.13 20.39 -49.91
N PRO A 28 -7.86 19.44 -50.50
CA PRO A 28 -8.99 19.78 -51.35
C PRO A 28 -10.26 18.97 -51.08
N SER A 29 -11.35 19.56 -51.59
CA SER A 29 -12.75 19.27 -51.46
C SER A 29 -13.26 18.00 -52.17
N PRO A 30 -14.56 17.65 -52.00
CA PRO A 30 -15.08 16.28 -52.14
C PRO A 30 -15.60 15.95 -53.54
N PRO A 31 -15.96 14.69 -53.78
CA PRO A 31 -17.04 14.40 -54.72
C PRO A 31 -18.17 13.58 -54.11
N THR A 32 -19.34 13.95 -54.52
CA THR A 32 -20.69 13.45 -54.36
C THR A 32 -20.97 12.19 -55.23
N PRO A 33 -22.21 11.68 -55.26
CA PRO A 33 -22.53 10.31 -54.82
C PRO A 33 -23.11 9.41 -55.96
N SER A 34 -23.51 8.18 -55.50
CA SER A 34 -24.47 7.28 -56.17
C SER A 34 -23.94 6.29 -57.23
N PRO A 35 -24.61 5.20 -57.59
CA PRO A 35 -25.99 4.86 -57.33
C PRO A 35 -26.27 3.40 -56.87
N THR A 36 -27.48 3.19 -56.38
CA THR A 36 -28.24 1.93 -56.28
C THR A 36 -28.58 1.30 -57.64
N PRO A 37 -28.82 0.01 -57.68
CA PRO A 37 -29.93 -0.49 -58.50
C PRO A 37 -30.84 -1.45 -57.74
N SER A 38 -32.08 -1.09 -57.61
CA SER A 38 -33.31 -1.62 -58.24
C SER A 38 -33.67 -3.09 -58.01
N ARG A 39 -34.75 -3.22 -57.33
CA ARG A 39 -35.69 -4.32 -57.21
C ARG A 39 -36.24 -4.74 -58.58
N PRO A 40 -36.76 -5.99 -58.76
CA PRO A 40 -38.11 -6.14 -59.29
C PRO A 40 -39.04 -6.95 -58.42
N ALA A 41 -40.28 -6.51 -58.50
CA ALA A 41 -41.48 -7.08 -57.92
C ALA A 41 -42.04 -8.19 -58.81
N SER A 42 -42.78 -9.13 -58.21
CA SER A 42 -44.02 -9.66 -58.77
C SER A 42 -44.80 -10.45 -57.72
N GLN A 43 -46.03 -10.07 -57.56
CA GLN A 43 -47.17 -10.77 -56.97
C GLN A 43 -47.79 -11.70 -58.04
N PRO A 44 -48.94 -12.41 -57.79
CA PRO A 44 -49.70 -12.78 -56.57
C PRO A 44 -50.30 -14.22 -56.60
N THR A 45 -51.27 -14.42 -55.70
CA THR A 45 -52.33 -15.46 -55.62
C THR A 45 -51.99 -16.67 -54.72
N THR A 46 -52.83 -17.13 -53.82
CA THR A 46 -54.30 -17.17 -53.63
C THR A 46 -54.60 -17.62 -52.17
N ARG A 47 -55.70 -17.07 -51.69
CA ARG A 47 -56.35 -17.54 -50.43
C ARG A 47 -57.27 -18.71 -50.78
N PRO A 48 -57.50 -19.68 -49.89
CA PRO A 48 -58.85 -19.76 -49.32
C PRO A 48 -58.94 -20.20 -47.85
N THR A 49 -59.88 -19.52 -47.22
CA THR A 49 -61.00 -20.01 -46.43
C THR A 49 -60.73 -20.59 -45.02
N SER A 50 -61.20 -19.82 -44.09
CA SER A 50 -61.52 -19.99 -42.68
C SER A 50 -62.19 -21.28 -42.26
N LEU A 51 -61.79 -21.78 -41.04
CA LEU A 51 -62.67 -22.44 -40.08
C LEU A 51 -62.14 -22.18 -38.66
N PRO A 52 -62.99 -22.22 -37.62
CA PRO A 52 -62.91 -21.33 -36.48
C PRO A 52 -62.03 -21.81 -35.33
N THR A 53 -61.40 -20.86 -34.67
CA THR A 53 -60.63 -20.96 -33.42
C THR A 53 -61.54 -21.37 -32.23
N PRO A 54 -61.16 -22.30 -31.41
CA PRO A 54 -61.67 -22.36 -30.03
C PRO A 54 -60.86 -21.40 -29.15
N SER A 55 -61.55 -20.64 -28.34
CA SER A 55 -61.04 -19.75 -27.31
C SER A 55 -60.11 -20.45 -26.35
N PRO A 56 -59.01 -19.80 -25.92
CA PRO A 56 -58.14 -20.38 -24.88
C PRO A 56 -58.90 -20.36 -23.55
N PRO A 57 -58.73 -21.41 -22.72
CA PRO A 57 -59.25 -21.39 -21.38
C PRO A 57 -58.51 -20.33 -20.56
N THR A 58 -59.30 -19.59 -19.80
CA THR A 58 -58.90 -18.69 -18.73
C THR A 58 -57.84 -19.35 -17.87
N SER A 59 -56.60 -18.84 -17.96
CA SER A 59 -55.55 -19.19 -17.01
C SER A 59 -55.91 -18.63 -15.66
N THR A 60 -56.38 -19.49 -14.80
CA THR A 60 -56.30 -19.32 -13.35
C THR A 60 -54.81 -19.18 -13.01
N ASP A 61 -54.46 -18.00 -12.51
CA ASP A 61 -53.19 -17.77 -11.82
C ASP A 61 -53.03 -18.80 -10.69
N SER A 62 -52.32 -19.86 -10.97
CA SER A 62 -51.75 -20.72 -9.94
C SER A 62 -50.44 -20.04 -9.51
N ASP A 63 -50.54 -19.26 -8.47
CA ASP A 63 -49.45 -18.80 -7.64
C ASP A 63 -48.79 -20.05 -7.00
N THR A 64 -47.98 -20.73 -7.82
CA THR A 64 -47.11 -21.81 -7.34
C THR A 64 -45.87 -21.10 -6.78
N SER A 65 -45.97 -20.69 -5.52
CA SER A 65 -44.80 -20.34 -4.73
C SER A 65 -43.87 -21.56 -4.75
N LEU A 66 -42.81 -21.49 -5.56
CA LEU A 66 -41.76 -22.50 -5.59
C LEU A 66 -41.21 -22.61 -4.15
N LEU A 67 -41.40 -23.76 -3.52
CA LEU A 67 -40.81 -24.03 -2.20
C LEU A 67 -39.30 -23.90 -2.32
N PRO A 68 -38.62 -23.26 -1.35
CA PRO A 68 -37.17 -23.07 -1.39
C PRO A 68 -36.48 -24.44 -1.46
N THR A 69 -35.45 -24.55 -2.26
CA THR A 69 -34.63 -25.77 -2.35
C THR A 69 -34.02 -26.10 -0.98
N LEU A 70 -33.67 -27.36 -0.74
CA LEU A 70 -33.00 -27.75 0.51
C LEU A 70 -31.73 -26.94 0.76
N GLN A 71 -30.97 -26.63 -0.29
CA GLN A 71 -29.78 -25.83 -0.25
C GLN A 71 -30.06 -24.40 0.25
N GLU A 72 -31.09 -23.76 -0.27
CA GLU A 72 -31.53 -22.43 0.18
C GLU A 72 -31.97 -22.44 1.64
N ARG A 73 -32.69 -23.46 2.03
CA ARG A 73 -33.14 -23.60 3.43
C ARG A 73 -31.97 -23.69 4.39
N LEU A 74 -30.96 -24.50 4.09
CA LEU A 74 -29.81 -24.72 4.96
C LEU A 74 -28.93 -23.43 5.07
N TRP A 75 -28.72 -22.71 3.97
CA TRP A 75 -28.00 -21.45 4.02
C TRP A 75 -28.75 -20.36 4.79
N ASN A 76 -30.06 -20.23 4.58
CA ASN A 76 -30.87 -19.27 5.30
C ASN A 76 -30.95 -19.60 6.79
N GLN A 77 -31.12 -20.89 7.13
CA GLN A 77 -31.15 -21.35 8.51
C GLN A 77 -29.80 -21.06 9.22
N ALA A 78 -28.67 -21.35 8.57
CA ALA A 78 -27.36 -21.05 9.11
C ALA A 78 -27.17 -19.54 9.37
N TYR A 79 -27.68 -18.67 8.48
CA TYR A 79 -27.66 -17.23 8.69
C TYR A 79 -28.57 -16.78 9.85
N ASP A 80 -29.76 -17.35 9.96
CA ASP A 80 -30.70 -17.04 11.05
C ASP A 80 -30.14 -17.52 12.41
N GLU A 81 -29.50 -18.68 12.47
CA GLU A 81 -28.80 -19.17 13.66
C GLU A 81 -27.63 -18.28 14.03
N LEU A 82 -26.82 -17.84 13.05
CA LEU A 82 -25.76 -16.89 13.26
C LEU A 82 -26.28 -15.54 13.80
N LYS A 83 -27.44 -15.10 13.35
CA LYS A 83 -28.07 -13.86 13.85
C LYS A 83 -28.50 -13.99 15.31
N VAL A 84 -28.82 -15.20 15.77
CA VAL A 84 -29.13 -15.48 17.18
C VAL A 84 -27.88 -15.65 18.02
N SER A 85 -26.86 -16.34 17.51
CA SER A 85 -25.60 -16.61 18.24
C SER A 85 -24.69 -15.39 18.34
N GLU A 86 -24.60 -14.60 17.26
CA GLU A 86 -23.70 -13.44 17.15
C GLU A 86 -24.43 -12.15 16.67
N PRO A 87 -25.46 -11.68 17.39
CA PRO A 87 -26.36 -10.63 16.92
C PRO A 87 -25.66 -9.31 16.62
N LYS A 88 -24.63 -8.96 17.41
CA LYS A 88 -23.88 -7.71 17.22
C LYS A 88 -23.01 -7.72 15.98
N VAL A 89 -22.42 -8.87 15.65
CA VAL A 89 -21.58 -9.04 14.46
C VAL A 89 -22.44 -8.97 13.20
N VAL A 90 -23.60 -9.62 13.21
CA VAL A 90 -24.55 -9.60 12.09
C VAL A 90 -25.16 -8.21 11.91
N GLU A 91 -25.51 -7.50 12.99
CA GLU A 91 -25.99 -6.11 12.91
C GLU A 91 -24.94 -5.18 12.27
N ALA A 92 -23.69 -5.34 12.66
CA ALA A 92 -22.59 -4.60 12.06
C ALA A 92 -22.45 -4.86 10.56
N TYR A 93 -22.53 -6.11 10.18
CA TYR A 93 -22.47 -6.54 8.80
C TYR A 93 -23.65 -5.97 7.98
N GLU A 94 -24.88 -6.09 8.47
CA GLU A 94 -26.08 -5.53 7.81
C GLU A 94 -25.97 -4.00 7.62
N LYS A 95 -25.38 -3.27 8.57
CA LYS A 95 -25.08 -1.82 8.43
C LYS A 95 -24.03 -1.55 7.33
N ILE A 96 -23.01 -2.40 7.22
CA ILE A 96 -22.01 -2.29 6.13
C ILE A 96 -22.68 -2.52 4.79
N LEU A 97 -23.54 -3.53 4.67
CA LEU A 97 -24.31 -3.81 3.45
C LEU A 97 -25.21 -2.65 3.06
N SER A 98 -25.92 -2.06 4.02
CA SER A 98 -26.78 -0.89 3.80
C SER A 98 -25.96 0.30 3.27
N ALA A 99 -24.76 0.54 3.82
CA ALA A 99 -23.88 1.59 3.34
C ALA A 99 -23.33 1.33 1.93
N GLU A 100 -23.06 0.08 1.58
CA GLU A 100 -22.63 -0.29 0.23
C GLU A 100 -23.77 -0.20 -0.80
N LEU A 101 -25.01 -0.49 -0.41
CA LEU A 101 -26.19 -0.27 -1.25
C LEU A 101 -26.37 1.20 -1.61
N CYS A 102 -26.29 2.10 -0.62
CA CYS A 102 -26.36 3.55 -0.85
C CYS A 102 -25.22 4.06 -1.74
N ARG A 103 -24.05 3.44 -1.68
CA ARG A 103 -22.90 3.81 -2.51
C ARG A 103 -23.07 3.42 -3.99
N ASN A 104 -23.76 2.33 -4.27
CA ASN A 104 -24.03 1.84 -5.63
C ASN A 104 -25.26 2.48 -6.28
N GLY A 105 -26.16 3.08 -5.50
CA GLY A 105 -27.30 3.88 -5.99
C GLY A 105 -26.90 5.31 -6.30
N SER A 106 -27.16 5.76 -7.53
CA SER A 106 -26.80 7.10 -8.05
C SER A 106 -27.63 8.25 -7.44
N THR A 107 -27.93 8.24 -6.16
CA THR A 107 -28.61 9.34 -5.48
C THR A 107 -27.61 10.14 -4.65
N SER A 108 -27.32 11.34 -5.13
CA SER A 108 -26.47 12.34 -4.51
C SER A 108 -27.13 12.96 -3.27
N VAL A 109 -27.16 12.25 -2.16
CA VAL A 109 -27.40 12.86 -0.84
C VAL A 109 -26.44 12.23 0.14
N ALA A 110 -25.52 13.05 0.65
CA ALA A 110 -24.53 12.70 1.65
C ALA A 110 -25.16 12.56 3.04
N SER A 111 -26.13 11.66 3.20
CA SER A 111 -26.70 11.31 4.49
C SER A 111 -26.12 9.93 4.87
N ARG A 112 -25.43 9.87 6.01
CA ARG A 112 -25.03 8.59 6.59
C ARG A 112 -26.30 7.81 6.93
N PRO A 113 -26.50 6.58 6.43
CA PRO A 113 -27.62 5.77 6.87
C PRO A 113 -27.44 5.49 8.36
N THR A 114 -28.37 5.99 9.16
CA THR A 114 -28.45 5.74 10.62
C THR A 114 -29.24 4.49 10.94
N GLU A 115 -29.95 3.94 9.97
CA GLU A 115 -30.84 2.77 10.09
C GLU A 115 -30.44 1.66 9.12
N ASN A 116 -30.82 0.43 9.46
CA ASN A 116 -30.61 -0.74 8.63
C ASN A 116 -31.61 -0.72 7.47
N GLU A 117 -31.14 -0.51 6.23
CA GLU A 117 -31.94 -0.41 5.01
C GLU A 117 -32.16 -1.78 4.32
N ILE A 118 -31.66 -2.88 4.90
CA ILE A 118 -31.88 -4.21 4.34
C ILE A 118 -33.37 -4.57 4.40
N GLY A 119 -33.94 -4.85 3.24
CA GLY A 119 -35.37 -5.11 3.10
C GLY A 119 -35.86 -6.28 3.96
N ARG A 120 -37.01 -6.08 4.60
CA ARG A 120 -37.64 -7.11 5.46
C ARG A 120 -38.33 -8.20 4.64
N THR A 121 -38.71 -7.91 3.39
CA THR A 121 -39.34 -8.90 2.50
C THR A 121 -38.26 -9.67 1.75
N ARG A 122 -38.54 -10.96 1.45
CA ARG A 122 -37.65 -11.86 0.72
C ARG A 122 -37.21 -11.27 -0.63
N GLU A 123 -38.14 -10.74 -1.40
CA GLU A 123 -37.90 -10.20 -2.75
C GLU A 123 -37.04 -8.93 -2.75
N THR A 124 -37.31 -8.01 -1.81
CA THR A 124 -36.50 -6.79 -1.69
C THR A 124 -35.08 -7.11 -1.24
N ARG A 125 -34.90 -8.04 -0.31
CA ARG A 125 -33.59 -8.49 0.15
C ARG A 125 -32.81 -9.16 -0.98
N CYS A 126 -33.45 -10.05 -1.73
CA CYS A 126 -32.85 -10.73 -2.87
C CYS A 126 -32.33 -9.72 -3.91
N ARG A 127 -33.15 -8.76 -4.31
CA ARG A 127 -32.77 -7.71 -5.27
C ARG A 127 -31.60 -6.88 -4.76
N GLN A 128 -31.62 -6.48 -3.49
CA GLN A 128 -30.53 -5.75 -2.86
C GLN A 128 -29.23 -6.54 -2.83
N MET A 129 -29.30 -7.85 -2.51
CA MET A 129 -28.13 -8.73 -2.49
C MET A 129 -27.55 -8.93 -3.89
N GLN A 130 -28.38 -9.12 -4.91
CA GLN A 130 -27.93 -9.18 -6.31
C GLN A 130 -27.20 -7.89 -6.74
N GLN A 131 -27.74 -6.74 -6.35
CA GLN A 131 -27.12 -5.42 -6.64
C GLN A 131 -25.76 -5.29 -5.95
N LEU A 132 -25.61 -5.75 -4.72
CA LEU A 132 -24.34 -5.75 -3.98
C LEU A 132 -23.32 -6.69 -4.61
N VAL A 133 -23.74 -7.89 -5.00
CA VAL A 133 -22.89 -8.87 -5.68
C VAL A 133 -22.35 -8.27 -6.98
N GLN A 134 -23.22 -7.72 -7.83
CA GLN A 134 -22.82 -7.13 -9.10
C GLN A 134 -21.84 -5.96 -8.88
N GLY A 135 -22.14 -5.05 -7.96
CA GLY A 135 -21.26 -3.93 -7.63
C GLY A 135 -19.89 -4.36 -7.07
N GLY A 136 -19.85 -5.44 -6.28
CA GLY A 136 -18.61 -6.02 -5.75
C GLY A 136 -17.75 -6.64 -6.85
N LEU A 137 -18.35 -7.43 -7.73
CA LEU A 137 -17.67 -8.05 -8.88
C LEU A 137 -17.08 -7.01 -9.84
N ASP A 138 -17.83 -5.94 -10.14
CA ASP A 138 -17.36 -4.86 -11.01
C ASP A 138 -16.17 -4.12 -10.42
N ARG A 139 -16.16 -3.88 -9.10
CA ARG A 139 -15.02 -3.27 -8.40
C ARG A 139 -13.77 -4.15 -8.44
N THR A 140 -13.94 -5.44 -8.19
CA THR A 140 -12.83 -6.41 -8.22
C THR A 140 -12.24 -6.51 -9.63
N GLN A 141 -13.07 -6.53 -10.66
CA GLN A 141 -12.62 -6.56 -12.05
C GLN A 141 -11.86 -5.27 -12.44
N LYS A 142 -12.35 -4.10 -12.02
CA LYS A 142 -11.64 -2.83 -12.23
C LYS A 142 -10.29 -2.81 -11.51
N ALA A 143 -10.23 -3.28 -10.28
CA ALA A 143 -8.97 -3.37 -9.51
C ALA A 143 -7.96 -4.31 -10.19
N ALA A 144 -8.40 -5.47 -10.69
CA ALA A 144 -7.57 -6.43 -11.41
C ALA A 144 -7.07 -5.88 -12.76
N SER A 145 -7.93 -5.14 -13.51
CA SER A 145 -7.57 -4.56 -14.81
C SER A 145 -6.55 -3.41 -14.71
N ILE A 146 -6.53 -2.67 -13.59
CA ILE A 146 -5.56 -1.59 -13.34
C ILE A 146 -4.17 -2.17 -13.00
N LYS A 147 -4.11 -3.35 -12.43
CA LYS A 147 -2.88 -4.05 -12.03
C LYS A 147 -2.39 -5.01 -13.12
N ARG A 148 -2.34 -4.56 -14.37
CA ARG A 148 -1.85 -5.35 -15.52
C ARG A 148 -0.49 -5.97 -15.24
N GLY A 149 -0.44 -7.28 -15.13
CA GLY A 149 0.79 -8.07 -14.96
C GLY A 149 0.61 -9.44 -14.31
N ILE A 150 -0.62 -9.80 -13.92
CA ILE A 150 -0.90 -11.09 -13.26
C ILE A 150 -2.06 -11.76 -14.01
N ASP A 151 -1.76 -12.42 -15.14
CA ASP A 151 -2.75 -13.13 -15.95
C ASP A 151 -3.42 -14.29 -15.18
N GLU A 152 -2.67 -14.97 -14.33
CA GLU A 152 -3.16 -16.07 -13.49
C GLU A 152 -4.16 -15.58 -12.43
N GLY A 153 -3.93 -14.37 -11.87
CA GLY A 153 -4.85 -13.75 -10.93
C GLY A 153 -6.20 -13.41 -11.51
N LEU A 154 -6.21 -13.01 -12.77
CA LEU A 154 -7.43 -12.71 -13.49
C LEU A 154 -8.29 -13.97 -13.68
N GLN A 155 -7.66 -15.12 -13.94
CA GLN A 155 -8.35 -16.39 -14.13
C GLN A 155 -9.03 -16.89 -12.83
N ALA A 156 -8.36 -16.79 -11.68
CA ALA A 156 -8.95 -17.18 -10.40
C ALA A 156 -10.14 -16.29 -10.01
N VAL A 157 -10.04 -14.98 -10.20
CA VAL A 157 -11.15 -14.03 -9.99
C VAL A 157 -12.31 -14.33 -10.96
N GLN A 158 -12.03 -14.67 -12.21
CA GLN A 158 -13.06 -15.05 -13.19
C GLN A 158 -13.72 -16.37 -12.86
N ALA A 159 -12.98 -17.36 -12.35
CA ALA A 159 -13.53 -18.64 -11.91
C ALA A 159 -14.51 -18.43 -10.75
N VAL A 160 -14.11 -17.68 -9.70
CA VAL A 160 -15.01 -17.36 -8.58
C VAL A 160 -16.21 -16.54 -9.05
N ARG A 161 -16.03 -15.58 -9.97
CA ARG A 161 -17.14 -14.84 -10.58
C ARG A 161 -18.13 -15.76 -11.26
N GLY A 162 -17.65 -16.70 -12.08
CA GLY A 162 -18.54 -17.65 -12.78
C GLY A 162 -19.37 -18.50 -11.84
N ILE A 163 -18.83 -18.85 -10.67
CA ILE A 163 -19.54 -19.60 -9.62
C ILE A 163 -20.60 -18.70 -8.99
N VAL A 164 -20.22 -17.47 -8.60
CA VAL A 164 -21.12 -16.51 -7.97
C VAL A 164 -22.30 -16.15 -8.89
N ASP A 165 -22.04 -15.86 -10.16
CA ASP A 165 -23.07 -15.53 -11.14
C ASP A 165 -24.09 -16.68 -11.31
N LYS A 166 -23.62 -17.92 -11.40
CA LYS A 166 -24.47 -19.13 -11.48
C LYS A 166 -25.29 -19.32 -10.21
N ALA A 167 -24.64 -19.18 -9.06
CA ALA A 167 -25.28 -19.41 -7.76
C ALA A 167 -26.35 -18.35 -7.46
N VAL A 168 -26.10 -17.08 -7.74
CA VAL A 168 -27.06 -16.00 -7.55
C VAL A 168 -28.24 -16.11 -8.51
N GLN A 169 -28.04 -16.64 -9.74
CA GLN A 169 -29.12 -16.91 -10.68
C GLN A 169 -29.97 -18.10 -10.26
N ALA A 170 -29.36 -19.17 -9.72
CA ALA A 170 -30.04 -20.37 -9.33
C ALA A 170 -30.77 -20.26 -7.99
N ALA A 171 -30.21 -19.50 -7.04
CA ALA A 171 -30.77 -19.37 -5.69
C ALA A 171 -30.54 -17.93 -5.16
N PRO A 172 -31.34 -16.98 -5.63
CA PRO A 172 -31.20 -15.58 -5.24
C PRO A 172 -31.36 -15.33 -3.73
N GLU A 173 -31.93 -16.25 -2.98
CA GLU A 173 -32.12 -16.11 -1.52
C GLU A 173 -30.85 -16.41 -0.71
N ALA A 174 -30.00 -17.29 -1.23
CA ALA A 174 -28.67 -17.53 -0.68
C ALA A 174 -27.69 -16.39 -1.01
N ALA A 175 -28.16 -15.34 -1.67
CA ALA A 175 -27.32 -14.21 -2.07
C ALA A 175 -26.62 -13.52 -0.89
N VAL A 176 -27.15 -13.63 0.34
CA VAL A 176 -26.46 -13.12 1.54
C VAL A 176 -25.07 -13.74 1.71
N ALA A 177 -24.94 -15.06 1.49
CA ALA A 177 -23.66 -15.75 1.54
C ALA A 177 -22.72 -15.30 0.40
N TRP A 178 -23.27 -15.04 -0.79
CA TRP A 178 -22.48 -14.66 -1.96
C TRP A 178 -22.00 -13.20 -1.95
N VAL A 179 -22.74 -12.30 -1.29
CA VAL A 179 -22.26 -10.92 -1.05
C VAL A 179 -20.96 -10.94 -0.25
N VAL A 180 -20.87 -11.81 0.75
CA VAL A 180 -19.67 -11.95 1.57
C VAL A 180 -18.48 -12.44 0.73
N VAL A 181 -18.73 -13.35 -0.22
CA VAL A 181 -17.70 -13.83 -1.18
C VAL A 181 -17.15 -12.67 -2.02
N CYS A 182 -18.03 -11.81 -2.54
CA CYS A 182 -17.60 -10.66 -3.34
C CYS A 182 -16.78 -9.65 -2.53
N LEU A 183 -17.18 -9.38 -1.29
CA LEU A 183 -16.43 -8.54 -0.36
C LEU A 183 -15.10 -9.18 0.05
N GLY A 184 -15.06 -10.52 0.20
CA GLY A 184 -13.83 -11.28 0.44
C GLY A 184 -12.81 -11.13 -0.70
N LEU A 185 -13.26 -11.14 -1.96
CA LEU A 185 -12.41 -10.86 -3.12
C LEU A 185 -11.85 -9.43 -3.09
N GLU A 186 -12.63 -8.45 -2.64
CA GLU A 186 -12.16 -7.07 -2.44
C GLU A 186 -11.06 -7.00 -1.36
N ILE A 187 -11.21 -7.76 -0.27
CA ILE A 187 -10.19 -7.87 0.81
C ILE A 187 -8.89 -8.47 0.26
N LEU A 188 -8.96 -9.56 -0.50
CA LEU A 188 -7.77 -10.18 -1.11
C LEU A 188 -7.06 -9.25 -2.11
N SER A 189 -7.83 -8.40 -2.79
CA SER A 189 -7.30 -7.43 -3.76
C SER A 189 -6.60 -6.23 -3.10
N ASN A 190 -6.74 -6.05 -1.77
CA ASN A 190 -6.17 -4.91 -1.03
C ASN A 190 -5.33 -5.38 0.18
N PRO A 191 -4.06 -5.74 -0.02
CA PRO A 191 -3.21 -6.39 0.98
C PRO A 191 -2.75 -5.47 2.13
N VAL A 192 -2.97 -4.16 2.05
CA VAL A 192 -2.37 -3.18 2.97
C VAL A 192 -3.07 -3.13 4.33
N THR A 193 -4.31 -3.61 4.43
CA THR A 193 -5.18 -3.36 5.60
C THR A 193 -5.43 -4.58 6.49
N GLU A 194 -5.10 -5.79 6.05
CA GLU A 194 -5.52 -7.02 6.72
C GLU A 194 -4.39 -7.93 7.19
N ALA A 195 -4.64 -8.65 8.30
CA ALA A 195 -3.72 -9.64 8.84
C ALA A 195 -3.47 -10.79 7.85
N ARG A 196 -2.24 -11.30 7.81
CA ARG A 196 -1.83 -12.38 6.89
C ARG A 196 -2.69 -13.64 7.04
N ASP A 197 -3.02 -14.01 8.29
CA ASP A 197 -3.74 -15.23 8.56
C ASP A 197 -5.23 -15.12 8.18
N ASN A 198 -5.84 -13.94 8.36
CA ASN A 198 -7.19 -13.68 7.86
C ASN A 198 -7.26 -13.83 6.33
N ARG A 199 -6.29 -13.30 5.60
CA ARG A 199 -6.26 -13.42 4.12
C ARG A 199 -6.07 -14.85 3.64
N LYS A 200 -5.23 -15.65 4.33
CA LYS A 200 -5.11 -17.09 4.05
C LYS A 200 -6.44 -17.82 4.22
N GLY A 201 -7.14 -17.55 5.31
CA GLY A 201 -8.44 -18.14 5.55
C GLY A 201 -9.50 -17.70 4.55
N ILE A 202 -9.54 -16.42 4.14
CA ILE A 202 -10.43 -15.96 3.07
C ILE A 202 -10.11 -16.69 1.76
N ALA A 203 -8.84 -16.83 1.38
CA ALA A 203 -8.44 -17.54 0.18
C ALA A 203 -8.88 -19.02 0.24
N TYR A 204 -8.69 -19.66 1.39
CA TYR A 204 -9.16 -21.03 1.63
C TYR A 204 -10.67 -21.16 1.45
N VAL A 205 -11.46 -20.32 2.09
CA VAL A 205 -12.93 -20.35 1.99
C VAL A 205 -13.39 -20.08 0.57
N LEU A 206 -12.84 -19.05 -0.10
CA LEU A 206 -13.22 -18.69 -1.46
C LEU A 206 -12.88 -19.79 -2.48
N SER A 207 -11.74 -20.47 -2.32
CA SER A 207 -11.35 -21.57 -3.22
C SER A 207 -12.31 -22.74 -3.16
N ARG A 208 -12.98 -22.93 -2.03
CA ARG A 208 -13.92 -24.04 -1.79
C ARG A 208 -15.39 -23.70 -1.96
N MET A 209 -15.73 -22.46 -2.36
CA MET A 209 -17.13 -22.04 -2.48
C MET A 209 -17.94 -22.88 -3.47
N GLU A 210 -17.32 -23.36 -4.57
CA GLU A 210 -17.98 -24.27 -5.49
C GLU A 210 -18.28 -25.64 -4.84
N TRP A 211 -17.37 -26.14 -4.01
CA TRP A 211 -17.55 -27.36 -3.25
C TRP A 211 -18.69 -27.18 -2.23
N TYR A 212 -18.68 -26.09 -1.44
CA TYR A 212 -19.75 -25.82 -0.47
C TYR A 212 -21.11 -25.66 -1.14
N TRP A 213 -21.14 -25.05 -2.32
CA TRP A 213 -22.37 -24.84 -3.07
C TRP A 213 -22.95 -26.16 -3.58
N ASN A 214 -22.13 -27.03 -4.14
CA ASN A 214 -22.58 -28.29 -4.71
C ASN A 214 -22.81 -29.37 -3.65
N LEU A 215 -22.34 -29.17 -2.43
CA LEU A 215 -22.36 -30.15 -1.36
C LEU A 215 -23.77 -30.73 -1.11
N VAL A 216 -24.77 -29.88 -0.95
CA VAL A 216 -26.16 -30.28 -0.68
C VAL A 216 -26.77 -31.04 -1.86
N PHE A 217 -26.53 -30.56 -3.08
CA PHE A 217 -27.02 -31.18 -4.30
C PHE A 217 -26.45 -32.59 -4.51
N LEU A 218 -25.18 -32.77 -4.20
CA LEU A 218 -24.51 -34.05 -4.38
C LEU A 218 -24.81 -35.07 -3.26
N LEU A 219 -25.03 -34.57 -2.04
CA LEU A 219 -25.19 -35.40 -0.84
C LEU A 219 -26.65 -35.70 -0.50
N LEU A 220 -27.55 -34.76 -0.72
CA LEU A 220 -28.91 -34.79 -0.19
C LEU A 220 -29.95 -34.79 -1.32
N ASP A 221 -29.83 -35.72 -2.28
CA ASP A 221 -30.82 -35.90 -3.34
C ASP A 221 -32.19 -36.19 -2.73
N GLU A 222 -33.14 -35.26 -2.88
CA GLU A 222 -34.50 -35.36 -2.34
C GLU A 222 -35.28 -36.55 -2.92
N ASN A 223 -34.87 -37.06 -4.08
CA ASN A 223 -35.51 -38.16 -4.76
C ASN A 223 -35.05 -39.56 -4.29
N LYS A 224 -33.98 -39.64 -3.50
CA LYS A 224 -33.46 -40.91 -2.93
C LYS A 224 -33.96 -41.17 -1.50
N ALA A 225 -35.26 -41.09 -1.28
CA ALA A 225 -35.86 -41.37 0.02
C ALA A 225 -36.00 -42.89 0.26
N GLU A 226 -34.91 -43.63 0.40
CA GLU A 226 -34.93 -44.96 0.97
C GLU A 226 -34.97 -44.88 2.51
N GLN A 227 -35.96 -45.49 3.12
CA GLN A 227 -36.28 -45.46 4.56
C GLN A 227 -35.14 -45.93 5.48
N SER A 228 -34.08 -46.53 4.94
CA SER A 228 -33.00 -47.14 5.73
C SER A 228 -31.93 -46.15 6.19
N SER A 229 -31.87 -44.93 5.66
CA SER A 229 -30.80 -43.96 5.92
C SER A 229 -31.26 -42.62 6.54
N ALA A 230 -32.50 -42.55 7.01
CA ALA A 230 -33.07 -41.30 7.53
C ALA A 230 -32.26 -40.65 8.68
N GLY A 231 -31.70 -41.48 9.58
CA GLY A 231 -30.88 -41.01 10.69
C GLY A 231 -29.54 -40.39 10.23
N LEU A 232 -28.88 -41.03 9.26
CA LEU A 232 -27.62 -40.52 8.68
C LEU A 232 -27.85 -39.23 7.89
N ARG A 233 -28.96 -39.11 7.19
CA ARG A 233 -29.36 -37.91 6.48
C ARG A 233 -29.52 -36.71 7.42
N VAL A 234 -30.27 -36.90 8.53
CA VAL A 234 -30.45 -35.83 9.54
C VAL A 234 -29.13 -35.42 10.16
N GLN A 235 -28.23 -36.35 10.42
CA GLN A 235 -26.90 -36.06 10.93
C GLN A 235 -26.08 -35.25 9.90
N LEU A 236 -26.09 -35.65 8.64
CA LEU A 236 -25.39 -34.99 7.56
C LEU A 236 -25.91 -33.54 7.34
N GLU A 237 -27.25 -33.36 7.31
CA GLU A 237 -27.90 -32.04 7.24
C GLU A 237 -27.44 -31.13 8.39
N LYS A 238 -27.35 -31.67 9.60
CA LYS A 238 -26.88 -30.96 10.79
C LYS A 238 -25.41 -30.52 10.64
N HIS A 239 -24.52 -31.42 10.20
CA HIS A 239 -23.10 -31.07 10.02
C HIS A 239 -22.88 -30.07 8.88
N VAL A 240 -23.63 -30.16 7.77
CA VAL A 240 -23.61 -29.18 6.69
C VAL A 240 -24.07 -27.82 7.19
N MET A 241 -25.11 -27.74 8.00
CA MET A 241 -25.60 -26.50 8.57
C MET A 241 -24.56 -25.87 9.51
N GLN A 242 -23.93 -26.66 10.38
CA GLN A 242 -22.84 -26.19 11.25
C GLN A 242 -21.64 -25.67 10.45
N LEU A 243 -21.29 -26.33 9.35
CA LEU A 243 -20.25 -25.86 8.45
C LEU A 243 -20.62 -24.51 7.84
N TYR A 244 -21.85 -24.34 7.35
CA TYR A 244 -22.31 -23.08 6.77
C TYR A 244 -22.34 -21.93 7.80
N GLU A 245 -22.72 -22.19 9.04
CA GLU A 245 -22.68 -21.20 10.13
C GLU A 245 -21.25 -20.73 10.37
N LYS A 246 -20.28 -21.64 10.48
CA LYS A 246 -18.86 -21.30 10.67
C LYS A 246 -18.28 -20.52 9.49
N LEU A 247 -18.62 -20.89 8.27
CA LEU A 247 -18.22 -20.18 7.05
C LEU A 247 -18.75 -18.74 7.02
N LEU A 248 -20.05 -18.57 7.31
CA LEU A 248 -20.69 -17.27 7.38
C LEU A 248 -20.06 -16.40 8.47
N LEU A 249 -19.85 -16.96 9.66
CA LEU A 249 -19.23 -16.24 10.78
C LEU A 249 -17.84 -15.73 10.41
N TYR A 250 -16.99 -16.60 9.87
CA TYR A 250 -15.64 -16.24 9.43
C TYR A 250 -15.66 -15.10 8.42
N GLN A 251 -16.47 -15.22 7.40
CA GLN A 251 -16.57 -14.24 6.32
C GLN A 251 -17.14 -12.91 6.81
N VAL A 252 -18.21 -12.92 7.61
CA VAL A 252 -18.84 -11.72 8.18
C VAL A 252 -17.86 -10.98 9.08
N LYS A 253 -17.12 -11.68 9.94
CA LYS A 253 -16.07 -11.10 10.78
C LYS A 253 -14.96 -10.45 9.92
N SER A 254 -14.52 -11.11 8.84
CA SER A 254 -13.51 -10.59 7.92
C SER A 254 -13.96 -9.28 7.26
N VAL A 255 -15.23 -9.21 6.81
CA VAL A 255 -15.80 -7.99 6.22
C VAL A 255 -15.91 -6.87 7.26
N CYS A 256 -16.36 -7.17 8.47
CA CYS A 256 -16.44 -6.19 9.55
C CYS A 256 -15.06 -5.62 9.91
N LEU A 257 -14.03 -6.46 9.92
CA LEU A 257 -12.65 -6.02 10.18
C LEU A 257 -12.11 -5.13 9.05
N TYR A 258 -12.34 -5.50 7.81
CA TYR A 258 -11.93 -4.70 6.64
C TYR A 258 -12.55 -3.29 6.65
N HIS A 259 -13.81 -3.19 7.04
CA HIS A 259 -14.53 -1.93 7.16
C HIS A 259 -14.38 -1.27 8.54
N ARG A 260 -13.18 -1.25 9.12
CA ARG A 260 -12.85 -0.73 10.48
C ARG A 260 -13.46 0.61 10.86
N LYS A 261 -13.75 1.48 9.92
CA LYS A 261 -14.41 2.77 10.20
C LYS A 261 -15.81 2.62 10.77
N TRP A 262 -16.47 1.50 10.47
CA TRP A 262 -17.78 1.12 11.03
C TRP A 262 -17.62 0.30 12.31
N ALA A 263 -16.56 -0.49 12.41
CA ALA A 263 -16.22 -1.26 13.62
C ALA A 263 -15.94 -0.36 14.84
N ALA A 264 -15.44 0.86 14.65
CA ALA A 264 -15.24 1.82 15.73
C ALA A 264 -16.55 2.27 16.40
N VAL A 265 -17.71 2.14 15.71
CA VAL A 265 -19.05 2.44 16.25
C VAL A 265 -19.57 1.28 17.11
N ILE A 266 -19.04 0.07 16.94
CA ILE A 266 -19.56 -1.16 17.55
C ILE A 266 -18.82 -1.51 18.85
N GLY A 267 -17.74 -0.82 19.18
CA GLY A 267 -16.93 -1.03 20.38
C GLY A 267 -15.78 -2.04 20.16
N ARG A 268 -14.61 -1.71 20.73
CA ARG A 268 -13.38 -2.52 20.63
C ARG A 268 -13.50 -3.93 21.23
N ASP A 269 -14.46 -4.16 22.12
CA ASP A 269 -14.61 -5.42 22.86
C ASP A 269 -15.26 -6.55 22.03
N ILE A 270 -15.92 -6.22 20.91
CA ILE A 270 -16.59 -7.21 20.04
C ILE A 270 -15.60 -7.82 19.04
N LEU A 271 -14.51 -7.11 18.74
CA LEU A 271 -13.49 -7.53 17.80
C LEU A 271 -12.23 -8.08 18.51
N LYS A 272 -12.39 -8.95 19.50
CA LYS A 272 -11.31 -9.89 19.89
C LYS A 272 -11.15 -10.93 18.78
N ILE A 273 -10.65 -10.45 17.63
CA ILE A 273 -10.53 -11.27 16.40
C ILE A 273 -9.03 -11.46 16.14
N ASP A 274 -8.33 -12.06 17.08
CA ASP A 274 -6.91 -12.35 16.91
C ASP A 274 -6.62 -13.82 16.58
N ASP A 275 -7.63 -14.69 16.64
CA ASP A 275 -7.46 -16.13 16.37
C ASP A 275 -8.07 -16.56 15.02
N TRP A 276 -7.55 -15.99 13.94
CA TRP A 276 -7.94 -16.40 12.57
C TRP A 276 -7.53 -17.82 12.22
N ALA A 277 -6.43 -18.30 12.77
CA ALA A 277 -5.94 -19.65 12.57
C ALA A 277 -6.84 -20.68 13.26
N GLY A 278 -7.29 -20.41 14.49
CA GLY A 278 -8.24 -21.24 15.21
C GLY A 278 -9.60 -21.31 14.52
N GLN A 279 -10.14 -20.18 14.06
CA GLN A 279 -11.40 -20.16 13.32
C GLN A 279 -11.31 -20.92 11.99
N LEU A 280 -10.19 -20.84 11.27
CA LEU A 280 -9.97 -21.65 10.07
C LEU A 280 -9.90 -23.14 10.41
N SER A 281 -9.24 -23.52 11.49
CA SER A 281 -9.20 -24.91 11.98
C SER A 281 -10.59 -25.44 12.30
N GLU A 282 -11.46 -24.61 12.89
CA GLU A 282 -12.86 -25.00 13.16
C GLU A 282 -13.67 -25.27 11.88
N ILE A 283 -13.41 -24.49 10.81
CA ILE A 283 -14.02 -24.74 9.49
C ILE A 283 -13.51 -26.07 8.94
N GLN A 284 -12.21 -26.32 9.00
CA GLN A 284 -11.61 -27.57 8.51
C GLN A 284 -12.09 -28.82 9.29
N GLU A 285 -12.30 -28.68 10.60
CA GLU A 285 -12.88 -29.74 11.42
C GLU A 285 -14.35 -30.02 11.04
N ALA A 286 -15.13 -28.98 10.76
CA ALA A 286 -16.51 -29.14 10.29
C ALA A 286 -16.56 -29.76 8.88
N GLU A 287 -15.65 -29.39 7.98
CA GLU A 287 -15.47 -30.07 6.67
C GLU A 287 -15.16 -31.55 6.84
N ALA A 288 -14.21 -31.88 7.72
CA ALA A 288 -13.85 -33.26 8.00
C ALA A 288 -15.01 -34.07 8.59
N ALA A 289 -15.90 -33.44 9.37
CA ALA A 289 -17.12 -34.11 9.87
C ALA A 289 -18.09 -34.43 8.73
N VAL A 290 -18.34 -33.45 7.84
CA VAL A 290 -19.16 -33.66 6.64
C VAL A 290 -18.57 -34.75 5.74
N GLN A 291 -17.25 -34.75 5.53
CA GLN A 291 -16.56 -35.74 4.70
C GLN A 291 -16.72 -37.17 5.28
N ARG A 292 -16.59 -37.33 6.59
CA ARG A 292 -16.81 -38.65 7.25
C ARG A 292 -18.23 -39.17 7.06
N ASP A 293 -19.22 -38.29 7.21
CA ASP A 293 -20.62 -38.67 6.98
C ASP A 293 -20.87 -39.02 5.51
N MET A 294 -20.21 -38.31 4.58
CA MET A 294 -20.26 -38.63 3.15
C MET A 294 -19.77 -40.04 2.82
N GLU A 295 -18.67 -40.48 3.41
CA GLU A 295 -18.12 -41.81 3.17
C GLU A 295 -19.11 -42.91 3.50
N GLN A 296 -20.01 -42.68 4.46
CA GLN A 296 -21.03 -43.62 4.89
C GLN A 296 -22.33 -43.53 4.08
N TYR A 297 -22.65 -42.36 3.53
CA TYR A 297 -23.96 -42.08 2.90
C TYR A 297 -23.96 -42.17 1.37
N ASN A 298 -22.81 -41.87 0.70
CA ASN A 298 -22.80 -41.60 -0.73
C ASN A 298 -22.42 -42.77 -1.64
N THR A 299 -22.91 -42.67 -2.88
CA THR A 299 -22.50 -43.54 -4.00
C THR A 299 -21.08 -43.18 -4.46
N GLU A 300 -20.39 -44.15 -5.09
CA GLU A 300 -19.04 -43.92 -5.66
C GLU A 300 -19.00 -42.78 -6.68
N GLU A 301 -20.08 -42.56 -7.40
CA GLU A 301 -20.17 -41.43 -8.37
C GLU A 301 -20.18 -40.07 -7.68
N SER A 302 -20.96 -39.91 -6.59
CA SER A 302 -20.97 -38.66 -5.81
C SER A 302 -19.62 -38.41 -5.14
N LYS A 303 -18.96 -39.44 -4.63
CA LYS A 303 -17.60 -39.35 -4.07
C LYS A 303 -16.60 -38.86 -5.12
N MET A 304 -16.65 -39.41 -6.33
CA MET A 304 -15.74 -39.04 -7.42
C MET A 304 -15.95 -37.59 -7.89
N GLN A 305 -17.21 -37.11 -7.93
CA GLN A 305 -17.50 -35.71 -8.28
C GLN A 305 -16.99 -34.73 -7.21
N LEU A 306 -17.21 -35.06 -5.92
CA LEU A 306 -16.72 -34.25 -4.81
C LEU A 306 -15.19 -34.22 -4.73
N GLN A 307 -14.52 -35.34 -5.06
CA GLN A 307 -13.06 -35.36 -5.15
C GLN A 307 -12.55 -34.43 -6.24
N LYS A 308 -13.17 -34.44 -7.42
CA LYS A 308 -12.80 -33.48 -8.50
C LYS A 308 -12.97 -32.03 -8.08
N LEU A 309 -14.03 -31.71 -7.34
CA LEU A 309 -14.25 -30.36 -6.80
C LEU A 309 -13.21 -29.99 -5.74
N THR A 310 -12.80 -30.94 -4.91
CA THR A 310 -11.73 -30.74 -3.92
C THR A 310 -10.38 -30.46 -4.60
N ASP A 311 -10.05 -31.22 -5.65
CA ASP A 311 -8.81 -31.02 -6.41
C ASP A 311 -8.81 -29.65 -7.13
N ALA A 312 -9.95 -29.27 -7.72
CA ALA A 312 -10.12 -27.95 -8.32
C ALA A 312 -9.99 -26.82 -7.28
N ALA A 313 -10.59 -26.99 -6.10
CA ALA A 313 -10.49 -26.04 -5.00
C ALA A 313 -9.03 -25.86 -4.54
N SER A 314 -8.27 -26.95 -4.43
CA SER A 314 -6.83 -26.88 -4.07
C SER A 314 -6.01 -26.10 -5.10
N THR A 315 -6.31 -26.26 -6.38
CA THR A 315 -5.67 -25.50 -7.46
C THR A 315 -6.01 -24.00 -7.36
N ILE A 316 -7.28 -23.67 -7.12
CA ILE A 316 -7.72 -22.27 -6.95
C ILE A 316 -7.06 -21.67 -5.70
N GLU A 317 -6.94 -22.42 -4.61
CA GLU A 317 -6.28 -21.96 -3.39
C GLU A 317 -4.81 -21.58 -3.63
N MET A 318 -4.05 -22.46 -4.32
CA MET A 318 -2.66 -22.16 -4.68
C MET A 318 -2.56 -20.88 -5.52
N ASN A 319 -3.38 -20.75 -6.55
CA ASN A 319 -3.41 -19.57 -7.41
C ASN A 319 -3.73 -18.28 -6.62
N LEU A 320 -4.69 -18.33 -5.68
CA LEU A 320 -5.03 -17.18 -4.84
C LEU A 320 -3.88 -16.81 -3.88
N GLN A 321 -3.15 -17.79 -3.36
CA GLN A 321 -1.96 -17.55 -2.53
C GLN A 321 -0.81 -16.93 -3.33
N ASP A 322 -0.57 -17.39 -4.56
CA ASP A 322 0.45 -16.85 -5.47
C ASP A 322 0.13 -15.40 -5.85
N ILE A 323 -1.14 -15.12 -6.19
CA ILE A 323 -1.62 -13.76 -6.44
C ILE A 323 -1.37 -12.86 -5.23
N HIS A 324 -1.70 -13.35 -4.05
CA HIS A 324 -1.50 -12.60 -2.82
C HIS A 324 -0.02 -12.26 -2.61
N SER A 325 0.88 -13.24 -2.80
CA SER A 325 2.32 -13.03 -2.70
C SER A 325 2.83 -12.01 -3.72
N ALA A 326 2.40 -12.12 -4.98
CA ALA A 326 2.77 -11.19 -6.03
C ALA A 326 2.28 -9.75 -5.76
N ILE A 327 1.06 -9.58 -5.22
CA ILE A 327 0.53 -8.27 -4.83
C ILE A 327 1.34 -7.68 -3.68
N GLN A 328 1.70 -8.49 -2.67
CA GLN A 328 2.54 -8.03 -1.56
C GLN A 328 3.91 -7.57 -2.04
N ASP A 329 4.56 -8.33 -2.91
CA ASP A 329 5.87 -7.98 -3.46
C ASP A 329 5.80 -6.70 -4.29
N GLN A 330 4.76 -6.54 -5.12
CA GLN A 330 4.55 -5.33 -5.88
C GLN A 330 4.29 -4.11 -4.99
N THR A 331 3.50 -4.27 -3.92
CA THR A 331 3.24 -3.20 -2.95
C THR A 331 4.53 -2.80 -2.25
N ARG A 332 5.32 -3.77 -1.78
CA ARG A 332 6.63 -3.54 -1.16
C ARG A 332 7.59 -2.82 -2.11
N GLN A 333 7.62 -3.22 -3.39
CA GLN A 333 8.44 -2.55 -4.40
C GLN A 333 7.98 -1.13 -4.67
N GLN A 334 6.67 -0.85 -4.70
CA GLN A 334 6.13 0.50 -4.86
C GLN A 334 6.45 1.39 -3.66
N GLU A 335 6.29 0.88 -2.44
CA GLU A 335 6.67 1.59 -1.21
C GLU A 335 8.15 1.92 -1.20
N LYS A 336 9.00 0.94 -1.54
CA LYS A 336 10.45 1.16 -1.66
C LYS A 336 10.79 2.21 -2.71
N ARG A 337 10.19 2.15 -3.91
CA ARG A 337 10.40 3.18 -4.95
C ARG A 337 9.95 4.56 -4.49
N HIS A 338 8.81 4.65 -3.81
CA HIS A 338 8.31 5.92 -3.28
C HIS A 338 9.23 6.47 -2.20
N GLN A 339 9.79 5.60 -1.36
CA GLN A 339 10.79 5.96 -0.36
C GLN A 339 12.08 6.43 -1.04
N ASP A 340 12.62 5.66 -2.00
CA ASP A 340 13.81 6.01 -2.76
C ASP A 340 13.65 7.33 -3.53
N ASP A 341 12.49 7.60 -4.13
CA ASP A 341 12.22 8.86 -4.85
C ASP A 341 12.10 10.04 -3.87
N GLY A 342 11.51 9.83 -2.70
CA GLY A 342 11.47 10.82 -1.65
C GLY A 342 12.86 11.14 -1.09
N ASP A 343 13.71 10.12 -0.92
CA ASP A 343 15.10 10.30 -0.47
C ASP A 343 15.91 11.09 -1.50
N LYS A 344 15.79 10.76 -2.78
CA LYS A 344 16.43 11.52 -3.87
C LYS A 344 15.97 12.97 -3.92
N GLN A 345 14.67 13.21 -3.74
CA GLN A 345 14.15 14.59 -3.71
C GLN A 345 14.64 15.34 -2.49
N CYS A 346 14.68 14.72 -1.32
CA CYS A 346 15.24 15.29 -0.10
C CYS A 346 16.71 15.67 -0.28
N MET A 347 17.53 14.78 -0.81
CA MET A 347 18.94 15.05 -1.10
C MET A 347 19.13 16.18 -2.12
N LYS A 348 18.28 16.26 -3.13
CA LYS A 348 18.30 17.34 -4.12
C LYS A 348 17.96 18.70 -3.49
N ASP A 349 16.98 18.74 -2.60
CA ASP A 349 16.56 19.98 -1.93
C ASP A 349 17.55 20.40 -0.84
N LEU A 350 18.19 19.43 -0.16
CA LEU A 350 19.25 19.67 0.83
C LEU A 350 20.50 20.27 0.19
N ARG A 351 20.87 19.83 -1.02
CA ARG A 351 22.09 20.26 -1.71
C ARG A 351 22.01 21.74 -2.07
N GLU A 352 22.83 22.56 -1.44
CA GLU A 352 23.11 23.95 -1.88
C GLU A 352 24.21 23.96 -2.92
N THR A 353 25.38 23.43 -2.53
CA THR A 353 26.50 23.09 -3.39
C THR A 353 26.97 21.67 -3.03
N ASP A 354 27.84 21.09 -3.81
CA ASP A 354 28.57 19.90 -3.40
C ASP A 354 29.95 20.33 -2.86
N PRO A 355 30.23 20.13 -1.57
CA PRO A 355 31.53 20.52 -1.01
C PRO A 355 32.73 19.83 -1.67
N ARG A 356 32.52 18.70 -2.34
CA ARG A 356 33.57 18.00 -3.12
C ARG A 356 33.92 18.79 -4.38
N ASP A 357 32.91 19.31 -5.08
CA ASP A 357 33.10 20.15 -6.26
C ASP A 357 33.72 21.47 -5.84
N ASP A 358 33.32 22.06 -4.70
CA ASP A 358 33.92 23.26 -4.14
C ASP A 358 35.39 23.05 -3.81
N LYS A 359 35.77 21.93 -3.18
CA LYS A 359 37.15 21.54 -2.92
C LYS A 359 37.98 21.49 -4.21
N THR A 360 37.47 20.79 -5.22
CA THR A 360 38.15 20.65 -6.52
C THR A 360 38.35 22.00 -7.16
N ARG A 361 37.29 22.83 -7.22
CA ARG A 361 37.37 24.21 -7.75
C ARG A 361 38.38 25.06 -7.03
N ILE A 362 38.49 24.97 -5.70
CA ILE A 362 39.46 25.68 -4.90
C ILE A 362 40.87 25.23 -5.23
N GLN A 363 41.12 23.92 -5.30
CA GLN A 363 42.42 23.35 -5.66
C GLN A 363 42.87 23.81 -7.05
N ASP A 364 42.01 23.75 -8.05
CA ASP A 364 42.30 24.17 -9.43
C ASP A 364 42.61 25.66 -9.52
N THR A 365 41.80 26.49 -8.84
CA THR A 365 42.00 27.95 -8.82
C THR A 365 43.35 28.35 -8.19
N LYS A 366 43.85 27.55 -7.26
CA LYS A 366 45.12 27.78 -6.56
C LYS A 366 46.34 27.11 -7.23
N GLY A 367 46.17 26.52 -8.41
CA GLY A 367 47.24 25.88 -9.17
C GLY A 367 47.57 24.46 -8.75
N GLY A 368 46.62 23.77 -8.11
CA GLY A 368 46.73 22.40 -7.64
C GLY A 368 47.26 22.27 -6.21
N LEU A 369 47.13 21.05 -5.66
CA LEU A 369 47.58 20.74 -4.30
C LEU A 369 48.99 20.13 -4.32
N LEU A 370 49.95 20.86 -3.77
CA LEU A 370 51.34 20.38 -3.61
C LEU A 370 51.45 19.60 -2.29
N ARG A 371 51.87 18.36 -2.34
CA ARG A 371 51.98 17.49 -1.17
C ARG A 371 52.91 18.06 -0.09
N ASP A 372 54.01 18.64 -0.49
CA ASP A 372 54.97 19.21 0.44
C ASP A 372 54.43 20.44 1.21
N SER A 373 53.39 21.09 0.70
CA SER A 373 52.79 22.27 1.35
C SER A 373 51.94 21.89 2.59
N TYR A 374 51.48 20.64 2.71
CA TYR A 374 50.65 20.24 3.83
C TYR A 374 51.20 19.01 4.62
N ARG A 375 52.22 18.29 4.09
CA ARG A 375 52.75 17.09 4.72
C ARG A 375 53.22 17.32 6.16
N TRP A 376 53.79 18.47 6.43
CA TRP A 376 54.31 18.84 7.76
C TRP A 376 53.23 18.75 8.86
N ILE A 377 51.93 18.94 8.52
CA ILE A 377 50.86 18.87 9.53
C ILE A 377 50.66 17.47 10.04
N LEU A 378 50.90 16.47 9.22
CA LEU A 378 50.73 15.07 9.58
C LEU A 378 51.74 14.62 10.63
N ASP A 379 52.91 15.24 10.64
CA ASP A 379 54.00 15.00 11.59
C ASP A 379 53.93 15.98 12.79
N ASN A 380 52.92 16.90 12.84
CA ASN A 380 52.79 17.87 13.90
C ASN A 380 52.17 17.21 15.16
N ASP A 381 52.79 17.40 16.32
CA ASP A 381 52.38 16.78 17.61
C ASP A 381 50.93 17.11 18.00
N ASP A 382 50.47 18.34 17.74
CA ASP A 382 49.10 18.75 18.06
C ASP A 382 48.06 18.09 17.17
N PHE A 383 48.39 17.89 15.88
CA PHE A 383 47.54 17.15 14.94
C PHE A 383 47.47 15.67 15.31
N GLN A 384 48.60 15.05 15.61
CA GLN A 384 48.65 13.64 16.03
C GLN A 384 47.88 13.41 17.35
N ARG A 385 48.06 14.32 18.33
CA ARG A 385 47.34 14.30 19.59
C ARG A 385 45.85 14.42 19.38
N TRP A 386 45.40 15.35 18.51
CA TRP A 386 43.98 15.44 18.16
C TRP A 386 43.49 14.18 17.48
N ARG A 387 44.23 13.57 16.56
CA ARG A 387 43.85 12.38 15.83
C ARG A 387 43.72 11.16 16.76
N ASP A 388 44.68 10.96 17.64
CA ASP A 388 44.81 9.71 18.40
C ASP A 388 44.09 9.75 19.76
N ASP A 389 43.90 10.93 20.35
CA ASP A 389 43.21 11.12 21.64
C ASP A 389 41.69 11.21 21.45
N SER A 390 40.95 10.26 22.03
CA SER A 390 39.48 10.26 22.02
C SER A 390 38.84 11.45 22.78
N GLN A 391 39.56 12.07 23.70
CA GLN A 391 39.10 13.24 24.44
C GLN A 391 39.32 14.54 23.68
N SER A 392 40.19 14.55 22.69
CA SER A 392 40.49 15.72 21.87
C SER A 392 39.50 15.84 20.70
N GLN A 393 38.42 16.58 20.90
CA GLN A 393 37.32 16.66 19.95
C GLN A 393 37.48 17.78 18.92
N LEU A 394 38.25 18.81 19.19
CA LEU A 394 38.36 20.00 18.33
C LEU A 394 39.83 20.37 18.07
N LEU A 395 40.19 20.48 16.77
CA LEU A 395 41.44 21.05 16.29
C LEU A 395 41.17 22.39 15.61
N TRP A 396 41.75 23.48 16.13
CA TRP A 396 41.61 24.81 15.55
C TRP A 396 42.90 25.24 14.85
N ILE A 397 42.84 25.42 13.52
CA ILE A 397 43.92 25.90 12.68
C ILE A 397 43.74 27.39 12.47
N LYS A 398 44.55 28.21 13.12
CA LYS A 398 44.48 29.68 13.07
C LYS A 398 45.63 30.31 12.29
N GLY A 399 45.38 31.46 11.69
CA GLY A 399 46.46 32.21 11.01
C GLY A 399 45.93 33.32 10.14
N ASP A 400 46.82 34.22 9.75
CA ASP A 400 46.54 35.39 8.94
C ASP A 400 46.02 35.03 7.52
N PRO A 401 45.41 36.00 6.83
CA PRO A 401 45.03 35.83 5.43
C PRO A 401 46.22 35.43 4.54
N GLY A 402 45.97 34.54 3.58
CA GLY A 402 47.00 34.14 2.61
C GLY A 402 48.02 33.11 3.11
N LYS A 403 47.93 32.64 4.35
CA LYS A 403 48.87 31.64 4.91
C LYS A 403 48.58 30.17 4.46
N GLY A 404 47.71 29.96 3.51
CA GLY A 404 47.49 28.63 2.91
C GLY A 404 46.58 27.69 3.70
N LYS A 405 45.80 28.14 4.72
CA LYS A 405 44.93 27.30 5.57
C LYS A 405 43.97 26.42 4.77
N THR A 406 43.33 26.98 3.76
CA THR A 406 42.39 26.23 2.88
C THR A 406 43.11 25.10 2.14
N MET A 407 44.30 25.35 1.58
CA MET A 407 45.08 24.31 0.89
C MET A 407 45.59 23.25 1.87
N LEU A 408 45.96 23.65 3.09
CA LEU A 408 46.31 22.74 4.17
C LEU A 408 45.14 21.82 4.51
N LEU A 409 43.92 22.36 4.66
CA LEU A 409 42.72 21.55 4.91
C LEU A 409 42.37 20.62 3.72
N CYS A 410 42.52 21.09 2.48
CA CYS A 410 42.37 20.21 1.31
C CYS A 410 43.32 18.99 1.39
N GLY A 411 44.56 19.20 1.82
CA GLY A 411 45.54 18.13 2.01
C GLY A 411 45.19 17.21 3.15
N ILE A 412 44.74 17.74 4.29
CA ILE A 412 44.25 16.92 5.42
C ILE A 412 43.06 16.07 4.98
N ILE A 413 42.09 16.63 4.24
CA ILE A 413 40.93 15.90 3.71
C ILE A 413 41.39 14.76 2.82
N ASP A 414 42.33 14.98 1.90
CA ASP A 414 42.86 13.95 1.00
C ASP A 414 43.54 12.81 1.75
N GLU A 415 44.25 13.10 2.84
CA GLU A 415 44.90 12.08 3.67
C GLU A 415 43.87 11.31 4.51
N LEU A 416 42.93 12.00 5.15
CA LEU A 416 41.87 11.34 5.95
C LEU A 416 40.92 10.48 5.12
N GLN A 417 40.67 10.84 3.85
CA GLN A 417 39.85 10.05 2.92
C GLN A 417 40.49 8.72 2.50
N LYS A 418 41.80 8.53 2.71
CA LYS A 418 42.47 7.26 2.43
C LYS A 418 42.11 6.14 3.43
N GLU A 419 41.63 6.52 4.60
CA GLU A 419 41.19 5.60 5.64
C GLU A 419 39.71 5.28 5.43
N PRO A 420 39.34 4.04 5.08
CA PRO A 420 37.97 3.67 4.68
C PRO A 420 36.97 3.77 5.83
N ASP A 421 37.42 3.73 7.06
CA ASP A 421 36.57 3.78 8.26
C ASP A 421 36.18 5.22 8.65
N ASN A 422 36.88 6.23 8.11
CA ASN A 422 36.60 7.62 8.39
C ASN A 422 35.33 8.10 7.68
N ARG A 423 34.35 8.56 8.46
CA ARG A 423 33.20 9.30 7.96
C ARG A 423 33.54 10.77 7.93
N LEU A 424 33.89 11.29 6.76
CA LEU A 424 34.44 12.64 6.60
C LEU A 424 33.43 13.57 5.96
N SER A 425 33.06 14.65 6.66
CA SER A 425 32.23 15.70 6.10
C SER A 425 32.91 17.06 6.24
N TYR A 426 32.84 17.88 5.21
CA TYR A 426 33.53 19.15 5.18
C TYR A 426 32.76 20.23 4.42
N PHE A 427 33.11 21.52 4.73
CA PHE A 427 32.54 22.68 4.07
C PHE A 427 33.55 23.80 4.01
N PHE A 428 33.53 24.57 2.89
CA PHE A 428 34.40 25.70 2.66
C PHE A 428 33.58 27.00 2.64
N CYS A 429 33.71 27.82 3.69
CA CYS A 429 33.08 29.15 3.72
C CYS A 429 33.74 30.09 2.74
N GLN A 430 32.98 30.94 2.04
CA GLN A 430 33.48 31.93 1.11
C GLN A 430 32.68 33.24 1.27
N ALA A 431 33.31 34.29 1.79
CA ALA A 431 32.65 35.58 2.04
C ALA A 431 32.14 36.28 0.78
N THR A 432 32.71 35.95 -0.38
CA THR A 432 32.35 36.54 -1.68
C THR A 432 31.10 35.90 -2.27
N GLU A 433 30.67 34.76 -1.76
CA GLU A 433 29.51 33.99 -2.27
C GLU A 433 28.46 33.84 -1.17
N ALA A 434 27.32 34.52 -1.32
CA ALA A 434 26.28 34.55 -0.29
C ALA A 434 25.76 33.14 0.08
N ARG A 435 25.74 32.20 -0.88
CA ARG A 435 25.37 30.81 -0.66
C ARG A 435 26.33 30.04 0.24
N LEU A 436 27.60 30.46 0.32
CA LEU A 436 28.65 29.79 1.07
C LEU A 436 29.09 30.59 2.31
N SER A 437 28.48 31.73 2.60
CA SER A 437 28.88 32.63 3.69
C SER A 437 27.90 32.63 4.89
N ASN A 438 27.16 31.56 5.08
CA ASN A 438 26.19 31.46 6.17
C ASN A 438 26.21 30.07 6.84
N ALA A 439 25.88 30.03 8.12
CA ALA A 439 25.92 28.79 8.93
C ALA A 439 24.90 27.73 8.46
N THR A 440 23.78 28.16 7.89
CA THR A 440 22.78 27.23 7.33
C THR A 440 23.36 26.42 6.17
N ALA A 441 24.13 27.10 5.28
CA ALA A 441 24.82 26.42 4.19
C ALA A 441 25.88 25.44 4.70
N VAL A 442 26.62 25.82 5.75
CA VAL A 442 27.57 24.90 6.41
C VAL A 442 26.85 23.61 6.86
N LEU A 443 25.74 23.75 7.58
CA LEU A 443 24.97 22.57 8.04
C LEU A 443 24.43 21.74 6.87
N ARG A 444 23.92 22.39 5.82
CA ARG A 444 23.43 21.70 4.60
C ARG A 444 24.54 20.87 3.96
N GLY A 445 25.73 21.46 3.77
CA GLY A 445 26.88 20.76 3.18
C GLY A 445 27.38 19.60 4.05
N LEU A 446 27.47 19.80 5.36
CA LEU A 446 27.88 18.76 6.30
C LEU A 446 26.86 17.59 6.32
N ILE A 447 25.57 17.88 6.45
CA ILE A 447 24.51 16.87 6.44
C ILE A 447 24.50 16.13 5.09
N TYR A 448 24.64 16.86 3.98
CA TYR A 448 24.66 16.27 2.63
C TYR A 448 25.75 15.21 2.48
N LEU A 449 26.99 15.53 2.86
CA LEU A 449 28.11 14.58 2.78
C LEU A 449 27.96 13.40 3.76
N LEU A 450 27.39 13.61 4.95
CA LEU A 450 27.13 12.53 5.91
C LEU A 450 26.08 11.55 5.38
N VAL A 451 24.99 12.06 4.81
CA VAL A 451 23.93 11.24 4.24
C VAL A 451 24.42 10.49 2.99
N ASP A 452 25.22 11.13 2.14
CA ASP A 452 25.79 10.51 0.94
C ASP A 452 26.69 9.30 1.30
N GLN A 453 27.46 9.39 2.38
CA GLN A 453 28.29 8.30 2.87
C GLN A 453 27.52 7.26 3.68
N GLN A 454 26.49 7.67 4.40
CA GLN A 454 25.66 6.82 5.24
C GLN A 454 24.17 7.07 4.95
N PRO A 455 23.60 6.43 3.92
CA PRO A 455 22.23 6.71 3.46
C PRO A 455 21.15 6.55 4.52
N LEU A 456 21.34 5.72 5.54
CA LEU A 456 20.36 5.54 6.62
C LEU A 456 20.10 6.82 7.41
N LEU A 457 21.07 7.74 7.46
CA LEU A 457 20.93 9.03 8.16
C LEU A 457 19.90 9.96 7.52
N ILE A 458 19.48 9.69 6.28
CA ILE A 458 18.46 10.48 5.59
C ILE A 458 17.13 10.53 6.37
N SER A 459 16.84 9.48 7.15
CA SER A 459 15.64 9.40 7.97
C SER A 459 15.47 10.62 8.90
N HIS A 460 16.58 11.11 9.49
CA HIS A 460 16.58 12.29 10.34
C HIS A 460 16.19 13.58 9.60
N VAL A 461 16.50 13.66 8.31
CA VAL A 461 16.12 14.79 7.46
C VAL A 461 14.69 14.64 6.96
N ARG A 462 14.33 13.41 6.51
CA ARG A 462 13.02 13.09 5.94
C ARG A 462 11.87 13.34 6.91
N GLU A 463 12.05 13.06 8.19
CA GLU A 463 11.04 13.30 9.23
C GLU A 463 10.44 14.72 9.15
N LYS A 464 11.29 15.72 8.84
CA LYS A 464 10.84 17.11 8.69
C LYS A 464 10.60 17.51 7.23
N HIS A 465 11.42 17.01 6.30
CA HIS A 465 11.32 17.34 4.89
C HIS A 465 10.00 16.87 4.27
N ASP A 466 9.46 15.72 4.67
CA ASP A 466 8.19 15.20 4.17
C ASP A 466 7.00 16.14 4.44
N HIS A 467 7.11 16.98 5.46
CA HIS A 467 6.10 17.97 5.82
C HIS A 467 6.36 19.35 5.22
N ALA A 468 7.61 19.80 5.23
CA ALA A 468 8.01 21.17 4.84
C ALA A 468 8.51 21.27 3.40
N GLY A 469 8.96 20.16 2.80
CA GLY A 469 9.60 20.17 1.48
C GLY A 469 10.87 21.02 1.49
N LYS A 470 11.16 21.65 0.36
CA LYS A 470 12.34 22.51 0.17
C LYS A 470 12.42 23.68 1.15
N GLN A 471 11.27 24.16 1.66
CA GLN A 471 11.21 25.26 2.62
C GLN A 471 11.93 24.95 3.94
N LEU A 472 12.06 23.67 4.31
CA LEU A 472 12.88 23.26 5.45
C LEU A 472 14.30 23.86 5.43
N PHE A 473 14.85 24.06 4.24
CA PHE A 473 16.21 24.51 4.02
C PHE A 473 16.33 26.01 3.68
N GLU A 474 15.22 26.69 3.38
CA GLU A 474 15.19 28.04 2.80
C GLU A 474 14.45 29.06 3.66
N ASP A 475 13.67 28.64 4.65
CA ASP A 475 12.93 29.56 5.51
C ASP A 475 13.79 30.20 6.62
N GLY A 476 13.24 31.21 7.31
CA GLY A 476 13.93 31.89 8.40
C GLY A 476 14.31 31.02 9.60
N ASN A 477 13.68 29.83 9.73
CA ASN A 477 13.92 28.86 10.80
C ASN A 477 14.82 27.69 10.36
N ALA A 478 15.37 27.74 9.13
CA ALA A 478 16.20 26.67 8.57
C ALA A 478 17.38 26.31 9.48
N TRP A 479 18.02 27.32 10.09
CA TRP A 479 19.10 27.10 11.06
C TRP A 479 18.65 26.21 12.24
N GLU A 480 17.53 26.54 12.86
CA GLU A 480 17.00 25.81 14.02
C GLU A 480 16.61 24.37 13.66
N ALA A 481 16.07 24.19 12.48
CA ALA A 481 15.70 22.86 11.98
C ALA A 481 16.94 22.01 11.69
N LEU A 482 17.90 22.55 10.94
CA LEU A 482 19.10 21.83 10.53
C LEU A 482 20.06 21.56 11.69
N SER A 483 20.19 22.48 12.66
CA SER A 483 21.01 22.25 13.85
C SER A 483 20.48 21.09 14.69
N LYS A 484 19.15 20.96 14.81
CA LYS A 484 18.53 19.82 15.49
C LYS A 484 18.70 18.51 14.72
N ILE A 485 18.59 18.56 13.40
CA ILE A 485 18.82 17.40 12.52
C ILE A 485 20.27 16.94 12.66
N LEU A 486 21.24 17.83 12.49
CA LEU A 486 22.65 17.47 12.64
C LEU A 486 22.94 16.92 14.03
N ALA A 487 22.43 17.55 15.09
CA ALA A 487 22.62 17.06 16.47
C ALA A 487 22.04 15.63 16.66
N ALA A 488 20.89 15.33 16.06
CA ALA A 488 20.32 13.98 16.07
C ALA A 488 21.21 12.98 15.32
N MET A 489 21.72 13.36 14.13
CA MET A 489 22.64 12.53 13.35
C MET A 489 23.96 12.27 14.08
N LEU A 490 24.54 13.28 14.75
CA LEU A 490 25.79 13.14 15.51
C LEU A 490 25.66 12.23 16.73
N ASN A 491 24.44 12.01 17.22
CA ASN A 491 24.13 11.05 18.28
C ASN A 491 23.73 9.66 17.75
N ASP A 492 23.60 9.51 16.42
CA ASP A 492 23.25 8.20 15.84
C ASP A 492 24.41 7.22 15.99
N PRO A 493 24.16 6.00 16.52
CA PRO A 493 25.21 5.01 16.69
C PRO A 493 25.96 4.63 15.41
N SER A 494 25.30 4.76 14.24
CA SER A 494 25.89 4.45 12.93
C SER A 494 26.96 5.46 12.49
N LEU A 495 27.05 6.62 13.14
CA LEU A 495 27.98 7.71 12.80
C LEU A 495 29.24 7.72 13.68
N GLY A 496 29.57 6.62 14.36
CA GLY A 496 30.78 6.56 15.18
C GLY A 496 32.05 6.90 14.39
N GLY A 497 32.91 7.77 14.97
CA GLY A 497 34.21 8.12 14.36
C GLY A 497 34.13 9.17 13.25
N ALA A 498 33.03 9.90 13.09
CA ALA A 498 32.93 10.94 12.07
C ALA A 498 33.84 12.15 12.37
N ILE A 499 34.39 12.74 11.31
CA ILE A 499 35.22 13.95 11.36
C ILE A 499 34.53 15.03 10.54
N LEU A 500 34.28 16.16 11.17
CA LEU A 500 33.65 17.32 10.53
C LEU A 500 34.67 18.46 10.36
N ILE A 501 34.76 19.02 9.16
CA ILE A 501 35.75 20.05 8.82
C ILE A 501 35.04 21.30 8.31
N VAL A 502 35.35 22.45 8.88
CA VAL A 502 34.85 23.75 8.40
C VAL A 502 36.02 24.68 8.10
N ASP A 503 36.21 25.03 6.82
CA ASP A 503 37.23 25.98 6.41
C ASP A 503 36.71 27.41 6.45
N ALA A 504 37.62 28.34 6.77
CA ALA A 504 37.42 29.79 6.74
C ALA A 504 36.17 30.23 7.54
N LEU A 505 36.02 29.76 8.77
CA LEU A 505 34.86 30.05 9.63
C LEU A 505 34.64 31.58 9.82
N ASP A 506 35.70 32.39 9.79
CA ASP A 506 35.62 33.84 9.79
C ASP A 506 34.89 34.43 8.57
N GLU A 507 34.78 33.69 7.48
CA GLU A 507 34.03 34.07 6.29
C GLU A 507 32.52 33.73 6.36
N CYS A 508 32.09 33.00 7.39
CA CYS A 508 30.69 32.81 7.71
C CYS A 508 30.09 34.07 8.34
N LYS A 509 29.24 34.78 7.59
CA LYS A 509 28.69 36.09 8.02
C LYS A 509 27.41 35.95 8.85
N THR A 510 26.55 34.99 8.51
CA THR A 510 25.24 34.84 9.13
C THR A 510 25.26 33.65 10.08
N ASN A 511 24.75 33.80 11.30
CA ASN A 511 24.61 32.78 12.34
C ASN A 511 25.96 32.12 12.76
N ARG A 512 27.10 32.81 12.59
CA ARG A 512 28.42 32.30 12.98
C ARG A 512 28.51 31.95 14.46
N HIS A 513 27.95 32.77 15.35
CA HIS A 513 28.00 32.54 16.79
C HIS A 513 27.28 31.24 17.16
N GLN A 514 26.12 30.98 16.57
CA GLN A 514 25.38 29.72 16.79
C GLN A 514 26.17 28.52 16.25
N LEU A 515 26.83 28.65 15.11
CA LEU A 515 27.70 27.60 14.56
C LEU A 515 28.89 27.32 15.48
N LEU A 516 29.54 28.33 16.02
CA LEU A 516 30.60 28.20 17.02
C LEU A 516 30.08 27.46 18.27
N ASP A 517 28.93 27.87 18.79
CA ASP A 517 28.30 27.19 19.94
C ASP A 517 28.00 25.72 19.65
N LEU A 518 27.63 25.37 18.43
CA LEU A 518 27.40 23.98 18.00
C LEU A 518 28.70 23.17 17.97
N ILE A 519 29.79 23.77 17.41
CA ILE A 519 31.09 23.11 17.27
C ILE A 519 31.74 22.80 18.65
N VAL A 520 31.58 23.68 19.62
CA VAL A 520 32.18 23.50 20.97
C VAL A 520 31.35 22.59 21.87
N LYS A 521 30.13 22.22 21.47
CA LYS A 521 29.32 21.26 22.25
C LYS A 521 29.98 19.89 22.27
N PRO A 522 30.04 19.23 23.44
CA PRO A 522 30.50 17.86 23.51
C PRO A 522 29.72 16.96 22.57
N SER A 523 30.42 16.22 21.73
CA SER A 523 29.84 15.31 20.75
C SER A 523 30.73 14.08 20.60
N ARG A 524 30.23 13.05 19.90
CA ARG A 524 31.00 11.83 19.60
C ARG A 524 31.90 11.97 18.36
N VAL A 525 31.88 13.14 17.74
CA VAL A 525 32.60 13.41 16.50
C VAL A 525 33.76 14.35 16.74
N LYS A 526 34.75 14.31 15.85
CA LYS A 526 35.89 15.20 15.86
C LYS A 526 35.68 16.36 14.91
N TRP A 527 36.16 17.55 15.30
CA TRP A 527 36.10 18.75 14.46
C TRP A 527 37.48 19.23 14.09
N ILE A 528 37.63 19.70 12.85
CA ILE A 528 38.74 20.53 12.41
C ILE A 528 38.14 21.84 11.89
N VAL A 529 38.62 22.96 12.39
CA VAL A 529 38.12 24.27 11.99
C VAL A 529 39.29 25.18 11.62
N SER A 530 39.19 25.91 10.51
CA SER A 530 40.15 26.95 10.19
C SER A 530 39.50 28.33 10.28
N SER A 531 40.29 29.32 10.72
CA SER A 531 39.85 30.73 10.71
C SER A 531 41.02 31.71 10.82
N ARG A 532 40.71 32.99 10.60
CA ARG A 532 41.54 34.08 11.09
C ARG A 532 41.38 34.20 12.60
N ASN A 533 42.34 34.82 13.25
CA ASN A 533 42.32 35.06 14.68
C ASN A 533 41.44 36.27 15.04
N TRP A 534 40.12 36.14 14.91
CA TRP A 534 39.19 37.19 15.31
C TRP A 534 38.80 37.02 16.77
N PRO A 535 38.62 38.17 17.53
CA PRO A 535 38.37 38.12 18.97
C PRO A 535 37.17 37.23 19.37
N ASP A 536 36.07 37.30 18.62
CA ASP A 536 34.86 36.51 18.87
C ASP A 536 35.06 35.02 18.62
N ILE A 537 35.89 34.65 17.66
CA ILE A 537 36.25 33.24 17.40
C ILE A 537 37.23 32.75 18.47
N GLU A 538 38.21 33.59 18.85
CA GLU A 538 39.17 33.23 19.88
C GLU A 538 38.52 33.09 21.25
N GLU A 539 37.53 33.89 21.60
CA GLU A 539 36.76 33.77 22.82
C GLU A 539 36.07 32.37 22.92
N LYS A 540 35.48 31.93 21.83
CA LYS A 540 34.75 30.65 21.76
C LYS A 540 35.66 29.43 21.62
N LEU A 541 36.65 29.49 20.73
CA LEU A 541 37.55 28.37 20.44
C LEU A 541 38.85 28.44 21.26
N GLY A 542 39.07 29.52 22.03
CA GLY A 542 40.30 29.75 22.78
C GLY A 542 40.66 28.67 23.80
N ASN A 543 39.65 27.96 24.32
CA ASN A 543 39.83 26.85 25.24
C ASN A 543 40.00 25.51 24.53
N ALA A 544 39.81 25.44 23.20
CA ALA A 544 40.10 24.25 22.43
C ALA A 544 41.58 23.91 22.47
N LYS A 545 41.94 22.69 22.76
CA LYS A 545 43.27 22.13 22.68
C LYS A 545 43.17 20.83 21.88
N PRO A 546 44.01 20.57 20.91
CA PRO A 546 45.17 21.37 20.44
C PRO A 546 44.78 22.53 19.50
N LYS A 547 45.76 23.46 19.34
CA LYS A 547 45.70 24.61 18.42
C LYS A 547 46.95 24.59 17.54
N ILE A 548 46.77 24.84 16.26
CA ILE A 548 47.86 24.98 15.27
C ILE A 548 47.79 26.33 14.59
#